data_4021affa72a124ff4158c77f8584cb48
#
_entry.id   4021affa72a124ff4158c77f8584cb48
#
_cell.length_a   1.000
_cell.length_b   1.000
_cell.length_c   1.000
_cell.angle_alpha   90.00
_cell.angle_beta   90.00
_cell.angle_gamma   90.00
#
_symmetry.space_group_name_H-M   'P 1'
#
loop_
_entity.id
_entity.type
_entity.pdbx_description
1 polymer ?
#
loop_
_entity_poly.entity_id
_entity_poly.type
_entity_poly.pdbx_seq_one_letter_code
_entity_poly.pdbx_strand_id
1 'polypeptide(L)'
;MSVFGSAGSALPAFVRSPSSSSSFSSSSSSSSSRNDCGATACRSDACPTIGGVTSSGTPEALDLGTLRPRLPSPLREVVDERFARRGVRLLLKRDDLIHPELIGNKWRKLAPNLLAADGRTVFTFGGAYSNHLRATAAAGRLLGLPTVGVVRGQELAERPLNPSLARCAADGMRLHFIDRSMYRRKDEPETLAALLRATACEQAYVVPEGGSNALAVRGCSALGEELRGHAHVVALACGTGGTLAGLAGGLSRGQRALGVPVLRGGFLGAEIRALQDRAFGGPRGDWSLDDRFHFGGYGRTPYALDAFAADFEQRHGLPIERLYVAKSLYALVTLAEEGAFPRGTTVAAVITGSPDRP
;
A
#
# COMPACT_ATOMS: atom_id res chain seq x y z
N MET A 1 -48.71 -29.64 -26.42
CA MET A 1 -48.11 -30.96 -26.19
C MET A 1 -46.64 -30.68 -25.97
N SER A 2 -46.25 -30.55 -24.73
CA SER A 2 -45.53 -31.53 -23.85
C SER A 2 -44.10 -31.73 -24.33
N VAL A 3 -43.05 -31.59 -23.57
CA VAL A 3 -42.77 -32.01 -22.18
C VAL A 3 -41.56 -31.25 -21.65
N PHE A 4 -41.61 -30.88 -20.39
CA PHE A 4 -40.49 -30.40 -19.58
C PHE A 4 -39.47 -31.51 -19.26
N GLY A 5 -38.17 -31.17 -19.28
CA GLY A 5 -37.11 -32.00 -18.73
C GLY A 5 -36.19 -31.18 -17.88
N SER A 6 -36.33 -31.25 -16.55
CA SER A 6 -35.44 -30.68 -15.55
C SER A 6 -34.24 -31.63 -15.36
N ALA A 7 -33.03 -31.07 -15.43
CA ALA A 7 -31.82 -31.74 -14.99
C ALA A 7 -31.20 -30.94 -13.82
N GLY A 8 -31.34 -31.47 -12.62
CA GLY A 8 -30.62 -31.02 -11.45
C GLY A 8 -29.15 -31.48 -11.48
N SER A 9 -28.24 -30.59 -11.28
CA SER A 9 -26.81 -30.91 -11.09
C SER A 9 -26.44 -30.80 -9.60
N ALA A 10 -26.04 -31.95 -9.06
CA ALA A 10 -25.55 -32.09 -7.71
C ALA A 10 -24.11 -31.56 -7.59
N LEU A 11 -23.84 -30.91 -6.48
CA LEU A 11 -22.52 -30.48 -6.04
C LEU A 11 -21.73 -31.68 -5.51
N PRO A 12 -20.42 -31.79 -5.72
CA PRO A 12 -19.60 -32.83 -5.10
C PRO A 12 -19.17 -32.43 -3.69
N ALA A 13 -19.16 -33.44 -2.80
CA ALA A 13 -18.83 -33.37 -1.41
C ALA A 13 -17.33 -33.13 -1.14
N PHE A 14 -17.07 -32.37 -0.11
CA PHE A 14 -15.74 -32.13 0.48
C PHE A 14 -15.18 -33.38 1.13
N VAL A 15 -13.99 -33.79 0.70
CA VAL A 15 -13.17 -34.82 1.37
C VAL A 15 -12.27 -34.10 2.39
N ARG A 16 -12.43 -34.47 3.66
CA ARG A 16 -11.52 -34.12 4.77
C ARG A 16 -10.35 -35.09 4.78
N SER A 17 -9.13 -34.58 4.89
CA SER A 17 -7.93 -35.35 5.25
C SER A 17 -7.47 -35.04 6.65
N PRO A 18 -6.89 -36.01 7.39
CA PRO A 18 -6.65 -35.92 8.80
C PRO A 18 -5.30 -35.27 9.15
N SER A 19 -5.30 -34.61 10.29
CA SER A 19 -4.15 -34.02 10.97
C SER A 19 -3.23 -35.11 11.54
N SER A 20 -1.93 -35.01 11.29
CA SER A 20 -0.90 -35.76 12.01
C SER A 20 -0.06 -34.79 12.85
N SER A 21 -0.18 -34.97 14.16
CA SER A 21 0.65 -34.37 15.18
C SER A 21 1.97 -35.15 15.30
N SER A 22 3.11 -34.45 15.24
CA SER A 22 4.38 -35.01 15.71
C SER A 22 5.06 -34.00 16.62
N SER A 23 5.15 -34.40 17.89
CA SER A 23 5.94 -33.82 18.96
C SER A 23 7.43 -34.10 18.73
N PHE A 24 8.27 -33.09 18.87
CA PHE A 24 9.72 -33.28 19.07
C PHE A 24 10.18 -32.51 20.29
N SER A 25 10.77 -33.30 21.18
CA SER A 25 11.35 -32.92 22.45
C SER A 25 12.72 -32.24 22.30
N SER A 26 12.93 -31.30 23.18
CA SER A 26 14.16 -30.57 23.44
C SER A 26 15.25 -31.45 24.09
N SER A 27 16.49 -31.33 23.66
CA SER A 27 17.66 -31.67 24.46
C SER A 27 18.72 -30.58 24.37
N SER A 28 19.03 -30.02 25.52
CA SER A 28 20.09 -29.09 25.82
C SER A 28 21.43 -29.77 25.91
N SER A 29 22.50 -29.19 25.36
CA SER A 29 23.85 -29.45 25.83
C SER A 29 24.72 -28.20 25.67
N SER A 30 25.20 -27.78 26.82
CA SER A 30 26.20 -26.74 27.06
C SER A 30 27.62 -27.26 26.76
N SER A 31 28.44 -26.45 26.12
CA SER A 31 29.90 -26.54 26.33
C SER A 31 30.57 -25.19 26.14
N SER A 32 31.22 -24.75 27.20
CA SER A 32 32.12 -23.61 27.31
C SER A 32 33.50 -23.95 26.74
N SER A 33 34.08 -23.04 26.01
CA SER A 33 35.54 -22.96 25.91
C SER A 33 35.96 -21.48 25.82
N ARG A 34 36.70 -21.08 26.86
CA ARG A 34 37.52 -19.86 26.92
C ARG A 34 38.78 -20.06 26.08
N ASN A 35 39.16 -19.07 25.36
CA ASN A 35 40.56 -18.85 25.01
C ASN A 35 40.89 -17.35 25.08
N ASP A 36 41.74 -17.03 26.05
CA ASP A 36 42.55 -15.83 26.17
C ASP A 36 43.56 -15.76 25.03
N CYS A 37 43.78 -14.59 24.48
CA CYS A 37 45.13 -14.14 24.08
C CYS A 37 45.16 -12.63 23.75
N GLY A 38 46.01 -11.89 24.45
CA GLY A 38 46.98 -10.97 23.89
C GLY A 38 46.58 -9.50 23.74
N ALA A 39 46.84 -8.74 24.78
CA ALA A 39 46.91 -7.27 24.71
C ALA A 39 48.16 -6.83 23.92
N THR A 40 48.00 -5.93 22.96
CA THR A 40 49.08 -5.08 22.48
C THR A 40 48.61 -3.62 22.42
N ALA A 41 49.24 -2.83 23.26
CA ALA A 41 49.01 -1.38 23.37
C ALA A 41 49.57 -0.64 22.15
N CYS A 42 48.85 0.26 21.56
CA CYS A 42 49.36 1.34 20.72
C CYS A 42 48.86 2.69 21.25
N ARG A 43 49.82 3.61 21.30
CA ARG A 43 49.78 4.92 21.97
C ARG A 43 48.91 5.95 21.24
N SER A 44 48.36 6.79 22.08
CA SER A 44 47.78 8.12 21.94
C SER A 44 48.30 8.99 20.78
N ASP A 45 47.34 9.53 20.00
CA ASP A 45 47.45 10.90 19.52
C ASP A 45 46.10 11.65 19.73
N ALA A 46 46.25 12.85 20.26
CA ALA A 46 45.16 13.68 20.77
C ALA A 46 44.29 14.26 19.64
N CYS A 47 43.01 14.05 19.74
CA CYS A 47 42.01 14.78 18.96
C CYS A 47 41.43 15.94 19.80
N PRO A 48 41.27 17.15 19.23
CA PRO A 48 40.86 18.32 20.00
C PRO A 48 39.38 18.23 20.41
N THR A 49 39.13 18.51 21.65
CA THR A 49 37.84 18.63 22.29
C THR A 49 37.07 19.78 21.68
N ILE A 50 36.01 19.51 20.90
CA ILE A 50 35.01 20.47 20.52
C ILE A 50 33.92 20.43 21.61
N GLY A 51 33.61 21.60 22.17
CA GLY A 51 32.77 21.78 23.31
C GLY A 51 31.41 21.11 23.25
N GLY A 52 31.05 20.42 24.32
CA GLY A 52 29.78 19.76 24.49
C GLY A 52 28.64 20.76 24.55
N VAL A 53 27.70 20.62 23.65
CA VAL A 53 26.33 21.08 23.85
C VAL A 53 25.54 19.84 24.35
N THR A 54 25.44 19.73 25.67
CA THR A 54 24.54 18.80 26.33
C THR A 54 23.12 19.36 26.25
N SER A 55 22.45 19.10 25.13
CA SER A 55 21.00 19.19 25.06
C SER A 55 20.42 17.87 25.55
N SER A 56 20.12 17.76 26.83
CA SER A 56 19.29 16.69 27.40
C SER A 56 17.82 16.99 27.14
N GLY A 57 17.43 17.07 25.86
CA GLY A 57 16.05 17.07 25.45
C GLY A 57 15.62 15.62 25.25
N THR A 58 14.62 15.15 26.00
CA THR A 58 13.83 13.97 25.64
C THR A 58 13.44 14.11 24.16
N PRO A 59 13.65 13.11 23.29
CA PRO A 59 13.23 13.25 21.91
C PRO A 59 11.73 13.56 21.88
N GLU A 60 11.41 14.73 21.34
CA GLU A 60 10.03 15.18 21.21
C GLU A 60 9.29 14.15 20.34
N ALA A 61 8.17 13.65 20.85
CA ALA A 61 7.40 12.62 20.14
C ALA A 61 7.01 13.14 18.76
N LEU A 62 7.18 12.33 17.73
CA LEU A 62 6.89 12.69 16.34
C LEU A 62 5.44 13.18 16.19
N ASP A 63 5.23 14.46 15.90
CA ASP A 63 3.92 15.05 15.67
C ASP A 63 3.59 15.12 14.17
N LEU A 64 2.71 14.24 13.72
CA LEU A 64 2.22 14.23 12.34
C LEU A 64 1.23 15.38 12.05
N GLY A 65 0.71 16.06 13.06
CA GLY A 65 -0.16 17.22 12.90
C GLY A 65 0.54 18.39 12.22
N THR A 66 1.87 18.48 12.36
CA THR A 66 2.70 19.49 11.68
C THR A 66 2.60 19.42 10.16
N LEU A 67 2.29 18.24 9.59
CA LEU A 67 2.09 18.04 8.16
C LEU A 67 0.71 18.53 7.68
N ARG A 68 -0.20 18.91 8.58
CA ARG A 68 -1.52 19.47 8.29
C ARG A 68 -2.32 18.67 7.24
N PRO A 69 -2.54 17.36 7.43
CA PRO A 69 -3.30 16.56 6.50
C PRO A 69 -4.76 17.05 6.45
N ARG A 70 -5.33 17.11 5.26
CA ARG A 70 -6.74 17.42 5.06
C ARG A 70 -7.59 16.17 5.31
N LEU A 71 -8.01 15.97 6.56
CA LEU A 71 -8.87 14.87 6.99
C LEU A 71 -10.12 15.42 7.71
N PRO A 72 -11.31 14.80 7.51
CA PRO A 72 -11.58 13.77 6.51
C PRO A 72 -11.29 14.26 5.08
N SER A 73 -10.85 13.36 4.20
CA SER A 73 -10.62 13.75 2.81
C SER A 73 -11.93 14.14 2.13
N PRO A 74 -11.92 15.12 1.18
CA PRO A 74 -13.16 15.61 0.60
C PRO A 74 -13.96 14.53 -0.11
N LEU A 75 -15.28 14.60 0.00
CA LEU A 75 -16.25 13.80 -0.74
C LEU A 75 -17.01 14.72 -1.69
N ARG A 76 -16.92 14.45 -3.00
CA ARG A 76 -17.53 15.27 -4.05
C ARG A 76 -18.49 14.43 -4.88
N GLU A 77 -19.74 14.86 -5.02
CA GLU A 77 -20.67 14.29 -6.01
C GLU A 77 -20.32 14.79 -7.41
N VAL A 78 -20.37 13.90 -8.38
CA VAL A 78 -20.25 14.23 -9.80
C VAL A 78 -21.42 13.65 -10.56
N VAL A 79 -21.99 14.46 -11.46
CA VAL A 79 -23.05 14.00 -12.36
C VAL A 79 -22.37 13.42 -13.60
N ASP A 80 -22.50 12.12 -13.78
CA ASP A 80 -22.05 11.41 -14.96
C ASP A 80 -23.25 10.66 -15.57
N GLU A 81 -23.54 10.94 -16.84
CA GLU A 81 -24.74 10.41 -17.49
C GLU A 81 -24.76 8.87 -17.57
N ARG A 82 -23.57 8.22 -17.60
CA ARG A 82 -23.43 6.76 -17.62
C ARG A 82 -23.97 6.13 -16.34
N PHE A 83 -23.84 6.81 -15.22
CA PHE A 83 -24.45 6.43 -13.92
C PHE A 83 -25.89 6.91 -13.81
N ALA A 84 -26.16 8.17 -14.17
CA ALA A 84 -27.47 8.79 -14.02
C ALA A 84 -28.58 8.06 -14.79
N ARG A 85 -28.31 7.61 -16.03
CA ARG A 85 -29.25 6.80 -16.86
C ARG A 85 -29.65 5.50 -16.15
N ARG A 86 -28.80 4.96 -15.28
CA ARG A 86 -29.07 3.75 -14.48
C ARG A 86 -29.68 4.07 -13.11
N GLY A 87 -29.88 5.35 -12.79
CA GLY A 87 -30.38 5.79 -11.48
C GLY A 87 -29.36 5.56 -10.37
N VAL A 88 -28.06 5.60 -10.68
CA VAL A 88 -26.93 5.44 -9.77
C VAL A 88 -26.28 6.80 -9.55
N ARG A 89 -25.88 7.11 -8.31
CA ARG A 89 -25.13 8.31 -7.95
C ARG A 89 -23.64 8.00 -7.85
N LEU A 90 -22.79 8.89 -8.38
CA LEU A 90 -21.34 8.78 -8.28
C LEU A 90 -20.77 9.82 -7.34
N LEU A 91 -20.03 9.37 -6.34
CA LEU A 91 -19.24 10.19 -5.43
C LEU A 91 -17.74 9.93 -5.68
N LEU A 92 -16.94 10.98 -5.57
CA LEU A 92 -15.48 10.89 -5.61
C LEU A 92 -14.93 11.18 -4.22
N LYS A 93 -14.28 10.20 -3.60
CA LYS A 93 -13.54 10.34 -2.34
C LYS A 93 -12.12 10.77 -2.65
N ARG A 94 -11.79 12.01 -2.36
CA ARG A 94 -10.58 12.71 -2.83
C ARG A 94 -9.40 12.52 -1.87
N ASP A 95 -8.94 11.28 -1.75
CA ASP A 95 -7.73 10.98 -0.96
C ASP A 95 -6.46 11.61 -1.55
N ASP A 96 -6.46 11.90 -2.85
CA ASP A 96 -5.41 12.66 -3.54
C ASP A 96 -5.22 14.08 -2.99
N LEU A 97 -6.19 14.60 -2.23
CA LEU A 97 -6.15 15.92 -1.60
C LEU A 97 -5.79 15.88 -0.11
N ILE A 98 -5.44 14.73 0.45
CA ILE A 98 -5.05 14.63 1.87
C ILE A 98 -3.81 15.47 2.14
N HIS A 99 -2.78 15.32 1.30
CA HIS A 99 -1.53 16.06 1.45
C HIS A 99 -0.88 16.26 0.07
N PRO A 100 -0.29 17.43 -0.20
CA PRO A 100 0.25 17.75 -1.53
C PRO A 100 1.45 16.89 -1.93
N GLU A 101 2.23 16.39 -0.97
CA GLU A 101 3.45 15.62 -1.24
C GLU A 101 3.36 14.15 -0.82
N LEU A 102 2.61 13.81 0.23
CA LEU A 102 2.33 12.42 0.62
C LEU A 102 1.13 11.91 -0.18
N ILE A 103 1.39 11.50 -1.40
CA ILE A 103 0.42 11.27 -2.46
C ILE A 103 -0.69 10.30 -2.02
N GLY A 104 -1.89 10.84 -1.98
CA GLY A 104 -3.17 10.12 -1.86
C GLY A 104 -3.25 9.19 -0.64
N ASN A 105 -3.70 7.97 -0.88
CA ASN A 105 -3.89 6.97 0.17
C ASN A 105 -2.61 6.57 0.92
N LYS A 106 -1.43 7.03 0.48
CA LYS A 106 -0.17 6.73 1.16
C LYS A 106 -0.08 7.39 2.52
N TRP A 107 -0.70 8.56 2.71
CA TRP A 107 -0.87 9.14 4.02
C TRP A 107 -1.44 8.14 5.02
N ARG A 108 -2.59 7.52 4.69
CA ARG A 108 -3.30 6.61 5.59
C ARG A 108 -2.47 5.39 5.99
N LYS A 109 -1.62 4.92 5.09
CA LYS A 109 -0.70 3.80 5.35
C LYS A 109 0.54 4.21 6.11
N LEU A 110 1.12 5.36 5.77
CA LEU A 110 2.38 5.81 6.34
C LEU A 110 2.21 6.39 7.73
N ALA A 111 1.18 7.18 8.00
CA ALA A 111 1.01 7.86 9.27
C ALA A 111 1.21 6.94 10.50
N PRO A 112 0.54 5.79 10.64
CA PRO A 112 0.76 4.90 11.78
C PRO A 112 2.14 4.22 11.76
N ASN A 113 2.74 4.03 10.58
CA ASN A 113 4.08 3.47 10.46
C ASN A 113 5.17 4.47 10.85
N LEU A 114 5.00 5.75 10.51
CA LEU A 114 5.92 6.83 10.88
C LEU A 114 5.94 7.03 12.40
N LEU A 115 4.77 7.00 13.04
CA LEU A 115 4.69 7.02 14.51
C LEU A 115 5.41 5.82 15.14
N ALA A 116 5.19 4.62 14.59
CA ALA A 116 5.86 3.40 15.07
C ALA A 116 7.35 3.34 14.75
N ALA A 117 7.82 4.11 13.78
CA ALA A 117 9.25 4.25 13.48
C ALA A 117 9.98 4.96 14.62
N ASP A 118 9.32 5.87 15.33
CA ASP A 118 9.83 6.54 16.54
C ASP A 118 11.26 7.11 16.35
N GLY A 119 11.43 7.96 15.35
CA GLY A 119 12.71 8.58 15.02
C GLY A 119 13.72 7.68 14.27
N ARG A 120 13.47 6.36 14.16
CA ARG A 120 14.36 5.43 13.46
C ARG A 120 14.34 5.65 11.95
N THR A 121 15.41 5.25 11.28
CA THR A 121 15.45 5.18 9.82
C THR A 121 14.27 4.35 9.31
N VAL A 122 13.50 4.89 8.37
CA VAL A 122 12.43 4.15 7.69
C VAL A 122 13.00 3.43 6.48
N PHE A 123 13.00 2.10 6.54
CA PHE A 123 13.52 1.22 5.51
C PHE A 123 12.37 0.59 4.72
N THR A 124 12.33 0.75 3.40
CA THR A 124 11.20 0.27 2.61
C THR A 124 11.58 -0.19 1.21
N PHE A 125 10.61 -0.71 0.45
CA PHE A 125 10.80 -1.37 -0.83
C PHE A 125 9.88 -0.81 -1.92
N GLY A 126 10.37 -0.80 -3.17
CA GLY A 126 9.54 -0.42 -4.30
C GLY A 126 10.21 -0.61 -5.66
N GLY A 127 9.41 -0.56 -6.71
CA GLY A 127 9.92 -0.46 -8.09
C GLY A 127 10.28 0.99 -8.45
N ALA A 128 10.84 1.18 -9.64
CA ALA A 128 11.35 2.46 -10.15
C ALA A 128 10.32 3.62 -10.19
N TYR A 129 9.03 3.31 -10.26
CA TYR A 129 7.93 4.29 -10.28
C TYR A 129 6.99 4.13 -9.07
N SER A 130 7.55 3.72 -7.93
CA SER A 130 6.76 3.45 -6.73
C SER A 130 6.26 4.72 -6.06
N ASN A 131 4.94 4.94 -6.06
CA ASN A 131 4.30 6.00 -5.27
C ASN A 131 4.53 5.84 -3.76
N HIS A 132 4.84 4.61 -3.30
CA HIS A 132 5.16 4.38 -1.91
C HIS A 132 6.57 4.90 -1.57
N LEU A 133 7.58 4.65 -2.40
CA LEU A 133 8.92 5.22 -2.21
C LEU A 133 8.86 6.75 -2.19
N ARG A 134 8.18 7.36 -3.15
CA ARG A 134 8.01 8.82 -3.22
C ARG A 134 7.38 9.40 -1.96
N ALA A 135 6.27 8.81 -1.51
CA ALA A 135 5.59 9.28 -0.31
C ALA A 135 6.44 9.08 0.95
N THR A 136 7.21 7.97 1.04
CA THR A 136 8.11 7.73 2.18
C THR A 136 9.28 8.71 2.18
N ALA A 137 9.87 9.01 1.02
CA ALA A 137 10.95 9.99 0.89
C ALA A 137 10.46 11.40 1.29
N ALA A 138 9.31 11.83 0.76
CA ALA A 138 8.70 13.11 1.12
C ALA A 138 8.39 13.20 2.63
N ALA A 139 7.85 12.13 3.23
CA ALA A 139 7.61 12.08 4.67
C ALA A 139 8.93 12.20 5.46
N GLY A 140 9.98 11.50 5.03
CA GLY A 140 11.31 11.59 5.64
C GLY A 140 11.84 13.01 5.65
N ARG A 141 11.80 13.70 4.49
CA ARG A 141 12.22 15.10 4.38
C ARG A 141 11.41 16.04 5.27
N LEU A 142 10.09 15.90 5.25
CA LEU A 142 9.18 16.78 6.00
C LEU A 142 9.27 16.61 7.52
N LEU A 143 9.63 15.41 7.98
CA LEU A 143 9.71 15.06 9.40
C LEU A 143 11.15 14.94 9.94
N GLY A 144 12.16 15.17 9.09
CA GLY A 144 13.56 14.98 9.47
C GLY A 144 13.94 13.52 9.73
N LEU A 145 13.21 12.52 9.18
CA LEU A 145 13.48 11.10 9.36
C LEU A 145 14.38 10.58 8.25
N PRO A 146 15.47 9.87 8.57
CA PRO A 146 16.26 9.19 7.55
C PRO A 146 15.42 8.11 6.84
N THR A 147 15.55 8.01 5.52
CA THR A 147 14.83 7.02 4.72
C THR A 147 15.75 6.23 3.80
N VAL A 148 15.48 4.93 3.65
CA VAL A 148 16.17 4.03 2.73
C VAL A 148 15.14 3.30 1.88
N GLY A 149 15.29 3.41 0.57
CA GLY A 149 14.46 2.74 -0.42
C GLY A 149 15.22 1.63 -1.14
N VAL A 150 14.83 0.38 -0.94
CA VAL A 150 15.34 -0.75 -1.72
C VAL A 150 14.58 -0.83 -3.04
N VAL A 151 15.31 -0.62 -4.13
CA VAL A 151 14.73 -0.49 -5.47
C VAL A 151 14.94 -1.79 -6.26
N ARG A 152 13.85 -2.31 -6.82
CA ARG A 152 13.89 -3.47 -7.70
C ARG A 152 14.49 -3.13 -9.06
N GLY A 153 15.63 -3.72 -9.39
CA GLY A 153 16.31 -3.56 -10.67
C GLY A 153 17.73 -3.02 -10.48
N GLN A 154 18.69 -3.90 -10.27
CA GLN A 154 20.09 -3.55 -10.09
C GLN A 154 20.64 -2.78 -11.30
N GLU A 155 20.16 -3.09 -12.49
CA GLU A 155 20.48 -2.40 -13.73
C GLU A 155 20.19 -0.90 -13.76
N LEU A 156 19.38 -0.42 -12.81
CA LEU A 156 19.06 1.00 -12.68
C LEU A 156 20.12 1.80 -11.92
N ALA A 157 21.00 1.13 -11.19
CA ALA A 157 22.08 1.80 -10.44
C ALA A 157 23.07 2.51 -11.37
N GLU A 158 23.28 1.96 -12.57
CA GLU A 158 24.24 2.45 -13.57
C GLU A 158 23.62 3.41 -14.59
N ARG A 159 22.33 3.76 -14.41
CA ARG A 159 21.59 4.64 -15.32
C ARG A 159 21.21 5.95 -14.64
N PRO A 160 21.01 7.03 -15.40
CA PRO A 160 20.38 8.22 -14.86
C PRO A 160 19.04 7.87 -14.18
N LEU A 161 18.82 8.41 -13.00
CA LEU A 161 17.57 8.20 -12.27
C LEU A 161 16.38 8.72 -13.09
N ASN A 162 15.34 7.90 -13.20
CA ASN A 162 14.09 8.38 -13.73
C ASN A 162 13.47 9.47 -12.81
N PRO A 163 12.51 10.28 -13.27
CA PRO A 163 11.94 11.38 -12.49
C PRO A 163 11.43 10.96 -11.09
N SER A 164 10.86 9.76 -10.97
CA SER A 164 10.34 9.26 -9.70
C SER A 164 11.46 8.97 -8.68
N LEU A 165 12.52 8.28 -9.09
CA LEU A 165 13.67 8.00 -8.22
C LEU A 165 14.51 9.25 -7.97
N ALA A 166 14.64 10.13 -8.97
CA ALA A 166 15.32 11.41 -8.79
C ALA A 166 14.63 12.26 -7.71
N ARG A 167 13.30 12.27 -7.69
CA ARG A 167 12.54 12.94 -6.63
C ARG A 167 12.78 12.30 -5.26
N CYS A 168 12.80 10.95 -5.17
CA CYS A 168 13.13 10.28 -3.91
C CYS A 168 14.52 10.66 -3.40
N ALA A 169 15.52 10.70 -4.27
CA ALA A 169 16.88 11.11 -3.92
C ALA A 169 16.95 12.59 -3.52
N ALA A 170 16.26 13.48 -4.23
CA ALA A 170 16.16 14.90 -3.89
C ALA A 170 15.47 15.14 -2.53
N ASP A 171 14.53 14.28 -2.15
CA ASP A 171 13.90 14.27 -0.82
C ASP A 171 14.79 13.59 0.26
N GLY A 172 16.05 13.25 -0.05
CA GLY A 172 17.02 12.71 0.90
C GLY A 172 16.95 11.20 1.12
N MET A 173 16.16 10.46 0.35
CA MET A 173 16.10 8.99 0.46
C MET A 173 17.37 8.36 -0.11
N ARG A 174 18.04 7.52 0.67
CA ARG A 174 19.13 6.66 0.16
C ARG A 174 18.52 5.52 -0.67
N LEU A 175 18.90 5.42 -1.95
CA LEU A 175 18.44 4.37 -2.85
C LEU A 175 19.43 3.22 -2.88
N HIS A 176 18.95 2.00 -2.65
CA HIS A 176 19.73 0.77 -2.72
C HIS A 176 19.12 -0.16 -3.77
N PHE A 177 19.85 -0.39 -4.86
CA PHE A 177 19.37 -1.17 -5.99
C PHE A 177 19.75 -2.64 -5.84
N ILE A 178 18.80 -3.54 -6.01
CA ILE A 178 19.00 -4.99 -5.97
C ILE A 178 18.39 -5.69 -7.16
N ASP A 179 18.90 -6.86 -7.51
CA ASP A 179 18.37 -7.67 -8.59
C ASP A 179 16.93 -8.18 -8.28
N ARG A 180 16.25 -8.60 -9.34
CA ARG A 180 14.84 -9.04 -9.23
C ARG A 180 14.66 -10.34 -8.46
N SER A 181 15.68 -11.17 -8.39
CA SER A 181 15.67 -12.44 -7.67
C SER A 181 15.74 -12.19 -6.17
N MET A 182 16.70 -11.39 -5.71
CA MET A 182 16.81 -10.95 -4.32
C MET A 182 15.58 -10.16 -3.88
N TYR A 183 15.05 -9.29 -4.75
CA TYR A 183 13.83 -8.52 -4.46
C TYR A 183 12.61 -9.40 -4.22
N ARG A 184 12.45 -10.53 -4.91
CA ARG A 184 11.36 -11.48 -4.65
C ARG A 184 11.46 -12.15 -3.28
N ARG A 185 12.67 -12.27 -2.74
CA ARG A 185 12.95 -12.87 -1.43
C ARG A 185 13.09 -11.83 -0.30
N LYS A 186 12.81 -10.56 -0.55
CA LYS A 186 12.99 -9.44 0.40
C LYS A 186 12.27 -9.61 1.74
N ASP A 187 11.23 -10.42 1.79
CA ASP A 187 10.43 -10.69 2.98
C ASP A 187 10.95 -11.91 3.77
N GLU A 188 11.94 -12.65 3.25
CA GLU A 188 12.64 -13.72 3.95
C GLU A 188 13.56 -13.11 5.02
N PRO A 189 13.54 -13.62 6.28
CA PRO A 189 14.33 -13.03 7.38
C PRO A 189 15.82 -12.87 7.07
N GLU A 190 16.42 -13.85 6.42
CA GLU A 190 17.86 -13.85 6.07
C GLU A 190 18.18 -12.79 5.02
N THR A 191 17.34 -12.70 3.97
CA THR A 191 17.47 -11.69 2.91
C THR A 191 17.29 -10.29 3.48
N LEU A 192 16.30 -10.08 4.31
CA LEU A 192 16.07 -8.79 4.97
C LEU A 192 17.24 -8.39 5.86
N ALA A 193 17.73 -9.31 6.71
CA ALA A 193 18.88 -9.06 7.56
C ALA A 193 20.15 -8.72 6.75
N ALA A 194 20.36 -9.40 5.61
CA ALA A 194 21.49 -9.09 4.71
C ALA A 194 21.36 -7.68 4.11
N LEU A 195 20.16 -7.28 3.69
CA LEU A 195 19.89 -5.95 3.14
C LEU A 195 20.10 -4.85 4.19
N LEU A 196 19.63 -5.06 5.41
CA LEU A 196 19.82 -4.13 6.52
C LEU A 196 21.31 -3.93 6.82
N ARG A 197 22.10 -5.02 6.89
CA ARG A 197 23.57 -4.93 7.06
C ARG A 197 24.23 -4.22 5.88
N ALA A 198 23.90 -4.58 4.65
CA ALA A 198 24.50 -3.99 3.46
C ALA A 198 24.26 -2.47 3.35
N THR A 199 23.23 -1.98 4.01
CA THR A 199 22.88 -0.56 4.03
C THR A 199 23.22 0.15 5.35
N ALA A 200 23.88 -0.55 6.29
CA ALA A 200 24.15 -0.08 7.66
C ALA A 200 22.86 0.47 8.34
N CYS A 201 21.80 -0.34 8.31
CA CYS A 201 20.46 0.03 8.81
C CYS A 201 19.84 -1.05 9.71
N GLU A 202 20.63 -1.76 10.51
CA GLU A 202 20.19 -2.88 11.33
C GLU A 202 19.08 -2.49 12.33
N GLN A 203 19.07 -1.22 12.77
CA GLN A 203 18.08 -0.68 13.70
C GLN A 203 16.91 0.00 13.00
N ALA A 204 16.82 -0.07 11.66
CA ALA A 204 15.77 0.61 10.92
C ALA A 204 14.37 0.03 11.21
N TYR A 205 13.36 0.87 11.10
CA TYR A 205 11.97 0.44 11.07
C TYR A 205 11.58 0.03 9.65
N VAL A 206 11.25 -1.25 9.48
CA VAL A 206 10.95 -1.83 8.16
C VAL A 206 9.48 -1.66 7.83
N VAL A 207 9.22 -0.96 6.72
CA VAL A 207 7.89 -0.83 6.13
C VAL A 207 7.85 -1.66 4.84
N PRO A 208 6.98 -2.66 4.71
CA PRO A 208 6.95 -3.54 3.54
C PRO A 208 6.53 -2.82 2.26
N GLU A 209 6.70 -3.48 1.12
CA GLU A 209 6.36 -2.94 -0.21
C GLU A 209 4.92 -2.40 -0.25
N GLY A 210 4.75 -1.21 -0.82
CA GLY A 210 3.48 -0.51 -0.89
C GLY A 210 2.94 -0.06 0.48
N GLY A 211 3.72 -0.20 1.55
CA GLY A 211 3.36 0.16 2.91
C GLY A 211 2.27 -0.74 3.51
N SER A 212 2.16 -2.00 3.08
CA SER A 212 1.02 -2.86 3.47
C SER A 212 1.39 -3.79 4.62
N ASN A 213 1.16 -3.34 5.85
CA ASN A 213 1.26 -4.14 7.09
C ASN A 213 0.02 -3.91 7.96
N ALA A 214 -0.04 -4.52 9.13
CA ALA A 214 -1.18 -4.42 10.05
C ALA A 214 -1.50 -2.98 10.46
N LEU A 215 -0.48 -2.15 10.73
CA LEU A 215 -0.66 -0.74 11.08
C LEU A 215 -1.27 0.05 9.91
N ALA A 216 -0.76 -0.16 8.70
CA ALA A 216 -1.28 0.49 7.50
C ALA A 216 -2.73 0.09 7.20
N VAL A 217 -3.09 -1.18 7.41
CA VAL A 217 -4.48 -1.65 7.27
C VAL A 217 -5.39 -0.95 8.27
N ARG A 218 -4.99 -0.87 9.55
CA ARG A 218 -5.73 -0.11 10.57
C ARG A 218 -5.84 1.37 10.22
N GLY A 219 -4.77 1.99 9.73
CA GLY A 219 -4.79 3.38 9.26
C GLY A 219 -5.75 3.62 8.09
N CYS A 220 -5.90 2.63 7.21
CA CYS A 220 -6.87 2.69 6.11
C CYS A 220 -8.33 2.46 6.55
N SER A 221 -8.61 1.99 7.78
CA SER A 221 -9.99 1.86 8.28
C SER A 221 -10.69 3.22 8.37
N ALA A 222 -9.94 4.29 8.68
CA ALA A 222 -10.46 5.64 8.71
C ALA A 222 -11.13 6.06 7.38
N LEU A 223 -10.64 5.55 6.23
CA LEU A 223 -11.29 5.80 4.93
C LEU A 223 -12.71 5.21 4.89
N GLY A 224 -12.89 4.00 5.42
CA GLY A 224 -14.21 3.37 5.51
C GLY A 224 -15.12 4.10 6.49
N GLU A 225 -14.58 4.53 7.63
CA GLU A 225 -15.30 5.29 8.65
C GLU A 225 -15.80 6.63 8.11
N GLU A 226 -14.97 7.36 7.36
CA GLU A 226 -15.36 8.59 6.67
C GLU A 226 -16.45 8.41 5.62
N LEU A 227 -16.69 7.18 5.14
CA LEU A 227 -17.68 6.86 4.12
C LEU A 227 -18.95 6.19 4.67
N ARG A 228 -19.04 6.00 5.99
CA ARG A 228 -20.24 5.44 6.61
C ARG A 228 -21.47 6.29 6.30
N GLY A 229 -22.52 5.65 5.82
CA GLY A 229 -23.78 6.32 5.45
C GLY A 229 -23.76 7.12 4.15
N HIS A 230 -22.59 7.27 3.50
CA HIS A 230 -22.48 8.07 2.27
C HIS A 230 -22.62 7.25 0.98
N ALA A 231 -22.20 6.01 0.96
CA ALA A 231 -22.21 5.17 -0.23
C ALA A 231 -22.60 3.73 0.10
N HIS A 232 -23.24 3.03 -0.83
CA HIS A 232 -23.55 1.60 -0.73
C HIS A 232 -22.35 0.75 -1.16
N VAL A 233 -21.63 1.22 -2.18
CA VAL A 233 -20.43 0.58 -2.72
C VAL A 233 -19.29 1.57 -2.73
N VAL A 234 -18.12 1.17 -2.22
CA VAL A 234 -16.91 1.98 -2.26
C VAL A 234 -15.85 1.26 -3.07
N ALA A 235 -15.42 1.83 -4.18
CA ALA A 235 -14.49 1.21 -5.09
C ALA A 235 -13.12 1.90 -5.09
N LEU A 236 -12.05 1.10 -5.22
CA LEU A 236 -10.68 1.58 -5.39
C LEU A 236 -9.82 0.62 -6.18
N ALA A 237 -8.78 1.16 -6.81
CA ALA A 237 -7.75 0.35 -7.44
C ALA A 237 -6.81 -0.29 -6.42
N CYS A 238 -6.46 -1.55 -6.64
CA CYS A 238 -5.67 -2.36 -5.71
C CYS A 238 -4.33 -2.77 -6.32
N GLY A 239 -3.22 -2.38 -5.66
CA GLY A 239 -1.89 -2.95 -5.86
C GLY A 239 -1.64 -4.09 -4.88
N THR A 240 -1.20 -3.78 -3.67
CA THR A 240 -0.88 -4.74 -2.58
C THR A 240 -2.06 -5.08 -1.66
N GLY A 241 -3.26 -4.56 -1.91
CA GLY A 241 -4.48 -4.89 -1.17
C GLY A 241 -4.67 -4.20 0.19
N GLY A 242 -3.64 -3.63 0.80
CA GLY A 242 -3.72 -3.09 2.15
C GLY A 242 -4.76 -1.98 2.34
N THR A 243 -5.00 -1.14 1.32
CA THR A 243 -6.03 -0.10 1.39
C THR A 243 -7.42 -0.70 1.38
N LEU A 244 -7.67 -1.71 0.52
CA LEU A 244 -8.96 -2.40 0.48
C LEU A 244 -9.23 -3.16 1.78
N ALA A 245 -8.21 -3.85 2.31
CA ALA A 245 -8.31 -4.55 3.59
C ALA A 245 -8.76 -3.65 4.73
N GLY A 246 -8.18 -2.45 4.84
CA GLY A 246 -8.54 -1.45 5.84
C GLY A 246 -9.88 -0.79 5.57
N LEU A 247 -10.11 -0.33 4.34
CA LEU A 247 -11.39 0.26 3.93
C LEU A 247 -12.57 -0.64 4.32
N ALA A 248 -12.53 -1.92 3.94
CA ALA A 248 -13.57 -2.88 4.26
C ALA A 248 -13.80 -2.98 5.78
N GLY A 249 -12.71 -2.98 6.57
CA GLY A 249 -12.78 -3.02 8.02
C GLY A 249 -13.43 -1.80 8.68
N GLY A 250 -13.39 -0.64 8.00
CA GLY A 250 -13.98 0.61 8.47
C GLY A 250 -15.41 0.88 8.03
N LEU A 251 -15.91 0.18 6.99
CA LEU A 251 -17.26 0.36 6.48
C LEU A 251 -18.32 -0.14 7.48
N SER A 252 -19.54 0.42 7.37
CA SER A 252 -20.70 -0.05 8.12
C SER A 252 -21.28 -1.34 7.51
N ARG A 253 -22.06 -2.05 8.33
CA ARG A 253 -22.87 -3.18 7.84
C ARG A 253 -23.77 -2.72 6.70
N GLY A 254 -23.84 -3.51 5.62
CA GLY A 254 -24.65 -3.19 4.41
C GLY A 254 -23.89 -2.34 3.37
N GLN A 255 -22.70 -1.83 3.69
CA GLN A 255 -21.82 -1.23 2.71
C GLN A 255 -20.81 -2.29 2.20
N ARG A 256 -20.40 -2.19 0.94
CA ARG A 256 -19.43 -3.11 0.32
C ARG A 256 -18.26 -2.36 -0.28
N ALA A 257 -17.04 -2.89 -0.09
CA ALA A 257 -15.85 -2.44 -0.78
C ALA A 257 -15.62 -3.24 -2.07
N LEU A 258 -15.33 -2.56 -3.18
CA LEU A 258 -14.98 -3.17 -4.46
C LEU A 258 -13.52 -2.84 -4.80
N GLY A 259 -12.68 -3.83 -4.84
CA GLY A 259 -11.30 -3.70 -5.29
C GLY A 259 -11.16 -4.00 -6.78
N VAL A 260 -10.43 -3.13 -7.48
CA VAL A 260 -10.04 -3.35 -8.89
C VAL A 260 -8.55 -3.61 -8.94
N PRO A 261 -8.10 -4.87 -9.07
CA PRO A 261 -6.68 -5.21 -9.14
C PRO A 261 -5.99 -4.56 -10.34
N VAL A 262 -4.84 -3.93 -10.12
CA VAL A 262 -4.00 -3.41 -11.20
C VAL A 262 -2.90 -4.39 -11.61
N LEU A 263 -2.73 -5.48 -10.83
CA LEU A 263 -1.81 -6.58 -11.08
C LEU A 263 -2.58 -7.78 -11.66
N ARG A 264 -1.92 -8.54 -12.50
CA ARG A 264 -2.44 -9.81 -13.01
C ARG A 264 -2.01 -10.96 -12.08
N GLY A 265 -2.88 -11.97 -11.87
CA GLY A 265 -2.45 -13.19 -11.19
C GLY A 265 -3.40 -13.80 -10.17
N GLY A 266 -4.52 -13.14 -9.79
CA GLY A 266 -5.56 -13.74 -8.92
C GLY A 266 -5.15 -13.95 -7.45
N PHE A 267 -3.93 -13.58 -7.04
CA PHE A 267 -3.39 -13.80 -5.69
C PHE A 267 -3.90 -12.80 -4.64
N LEU A 268 -4.43 -11.67 -5.10
CA LEU A 268 -4.70 -10.52 -4.23
C LEU A 268 -5.75 -10.81 -3.15
N GLY A 269 -6.71 -11.68 -3.44
CA GLY A 269 -7.73 -12.07 -2.46
C GLY A 269 -7.14 -12.77 -1.23
N ALA A 270 -6.14 -13.63 -1.41
CA ALA A 270 -5.43 -14.28 -0.31
C ALA A 270 -4.61 -13.27 0.50
N GLU A 271 -3.91 -12.36 -0.18
CA GLU A 271 -3.13 -11.30 0.47
C GLU A 271 -4.00 -10.37 1.33
N ILE A 272 -5.18 -9.98 0.83
CA ILE A 272 -6.11 -9.14 1.58
C ILE A 272 -6.58 -9.85 2.84
N ARG A 273 -6.95 -11.13 2.76
CA ARG A 273 -7.34 -11.93 3.93
C ARG A 273 -6.20 -12.00 4.95
N ALA A 274 -5.00 -12.35 4.51
CA ALA A 274 -3.83 -12.41 5.38
C ALA A 274 -3.51 -11.05 6.04
N LEU A 275 -3.72 -9.95 5.34
CA LEU A 275 -3.59 -8.59 5.89
C LEU A 275 -4.66 -8.29 6.94
N GLN A 276 -5.91 -8.71 6.71
CA GLN A 276 -7.00 -8.56 7.70
C GLN A 276 -6.76 -9.43 8.93
N ASP A 277 -6.30 -10.67 8.76
CA ASP A 277 -5.96 -11.56 9.88
C ASP A 277 -4.88 -10.92 10.77
N ARG A 278 -3.81 -10.40 10.19
CA ARG A 278 -2.75 -9.70 10.95
C ARG A 278 -3.22 -8.39 11.59
N ALA A 279 -4.14 -7.68 10.97
CA ALA A 279 -4.58 -6.37 11.46
C ALA A 279 -5.71 -6.46 12.47
N PHE A 280 -6.64 -7.37 12.29
CA PHE A 280 -7.91 -7.44 13.02
C PHE A 280 -8.16 -8.78 13.72
N GLY A 281 -7.30 -9.77 13.52
CA GLY A 281 -7.48 -11.12 14.03
C GLY A 281 -8.50 -11.96 13.24
N GLY A 282 -8.88 -11.54 12.04
CA GLY A 282 -9.83 -12.24 11.18
C GLY A 282 -10.45 -11.37 10.09
N PRO A 283 -11.34 -11.94 9.27
CA PRO A 283 -12.03 -11.22 8.20
C PRO A 283 -12.84 -10.02 8.73
N ARG A 284 -12.83 -8.91 7.99
CA ARG A 284 -13.55 -7.68 8.36
C ARG A 284 -14.22 -7.05 7.15
N GLY A 285 -15.52 -6.70 7.34
CA GLY A 285 -16.32 -6.02 6.34
C GLY A 285 -16.63 -6.88 5.11
N ASP A 286 -17.51 -6.37 4.26
CA ASP A 286 -17.84 -7.00 2.98
C ASP A 286 -16.98 -6.40 1.87
N TRP A 287 -16.28 -7.25 1.12
CA TRP A 287 -15.46 -6.84 -0.01
C TRP A 287 -15.39 -7.88 -1.10
N SER A 288 -15.19 -7.41 -2.31
CA SER A 288 -14.98 -8.25 -3.49
C SER A 288 -13.90 -7.65 -4.39
N LEU A 289 -13.38 -8.49 -5.30
CA LEU A 289 -12.46 -8.08 -6.36
C LEU A 289 -13.11 -8.27 -7.72
N ASP A 290 -12.83 -7.36 -8.65
CA ASP A 290 -13.14 -7.55 -10.06
C ASP A 290 -11.85 -7.52 -10.88
N ASP A 291 -11.38 -8.70 -11.24
CA ASP A 291 -10.09 -8.91 -11.94
C ASP A 291 -10.15 -8.59 -13.45
N ARG A 292 -11.30 -8.24 -14.02
CA ARG A 292 -11.46 -7.96 -15.45
C ARG A 292 -10.65 -6.75 -15.93
N PHE A 293 -10.41 -5.78 -15.04
CA PHE A 293 -9.97 -4.43 -15.41
C PHE A 293 -8.49 -4.14 -15.13
N HIS A 294 -7.63 -5.16 -15.02
CA HIS A 294 -6.19 -4.95 -14.84
C HIS A 294 -5.46 -4.48 -16.12
N PHE A 295 -6.10 -4.53 -17.30
CA PHE A 295 -5.55 -4.10 -18.59
C PHE A 295 -4.18 -4.72 -18.95
N GLY A 296 -4.00 -6.01 -18.64
CA GLY A 296 -2.73 -6.73 -18.88
C GLY A 296 -1.71 -6.64 -17.72
N GLY A 297 -2.00 -5.86 -16.66
CA GLY A 297 -1.18 -5.79 -15.45
C GLY A 297 -0.65 -4.39 -15.13
N TYR A 298 0.31 -4.35 -14.19
CA TYR A 298 0.91 -3.09 -13.74
C TYR A 298 1.65 -2.36 -14.86
N GLY A 299 1.49 -1.04 -14.92
CA GLY A 299 2.16 -0.20 -15.92
C GLY A 299 1.56 -0.29 -17.33
N ARG A 300 0.48 -1.06 -17.52
CA ARG A 300 -0.19 -1.14 -18.82
C ARG A 300 -1.35 -0.14 -18.89
N THR A 301 -1.28 0.76 -19.88
CA THR A 301 -2.29 1.78 -20.19
C THR A 301 -2.61 1.72 -21.69
N PRO A 302 -3.42 0.74 -22.14
CA PRO A 302 -3.79 0.67 -23.53
C PRO A 302 -4.64 1.88 -23.95
N TYR A 303 -4.66 2.16 -25.24
CA TYR A 303 -5.37 3.30 -25.83
C TYR A 303 -6.81 3.49 -25.28
N ALA A 304 -7.56 2.41 -25.14
CA ALA A 304 -8.94 2.46 -24.63
C ALA A 304 -9.00 3.05 -23.19
N LEU A 305 -8.01 2.73 -22.33
CA LEU A 305 -7.94 3.29 -20.98
C LEU A 305 -7.51 4.76 -20.99
N ASP A 306 -6.57 5.13 -21.86
CA ASP A 306 -6.12 6.52 -22.00
C ASP A 306 -7.22 7.41 -22.58
N ALA A 307 -7.95 6.92 -23.60
CA ALA A 307 -9.11 7.61 -24.17
C ALA A 307 -10.23 7.80 -23.13
N PHE A 308 -10.54 6.75 -22.35
CA PHE A 308 -11.49 6.85 -21.24
C PHE A 308 -11.07 7.91 -20.21
N ALA A 309 -9.81 7.89 -19.82
CA ALA A 309 -9.31 8.84 -18.84
C ALA A 309 -9.39 10.29 -19.35
N ALA A 310 -9.07 10.54 -20.62
CA ALA A 310 -9.19 11.84 -21.24
C ALA A 310 -10.68 12.30 -21.30
N ASP A 311 -11.60 11.41 -21.67
CA ASP A 311 -13.04 11.68 -21.64
C ASP A 311 -13.53 12.03 -20.23
N PHE A 312 -13.11 11.25 -19.20
CA PHE A 312 -13.48 11.52 -17.82
C PHE A 312 -12.94 12.87 -17.32
N GLU A 313 -11.68 13.19 -17.66
CA GLU A 313 -11.05 14.48 -17.34
C GLU A 313 -11.81 15.64 -17.99
N GLN A 314 -12.18 15.50 -19.26
CA GLN A 314 -12.95 16.53 -20.00
C GLN A 314 -14.33 16.74 -19.39
N ARG A 315 -15.05 15.68 -19.01
CA ARG A 315 -16.40 15.76 -18.43
C ARG A 315 -16.42 16.38 -17.04
N HIS A 316 -15.42 16.08 -16.21
CA HIS A 316 -15.48 16.39 -14.78
C HIS A 316 -14.45 17.42 -14.30
N GLY A 317 -13.56 17.89 -15.20
CA GLY A 317 -12.48 18.81 -14.86
C GLY A 317 -11.51 18.22 -13.83
N LEU A 318 -11.35 16.90 -13.82
CA LEU A 318 -10.54 16.18 -12.85
C LEU A 318 -9.49 15.33 -13.57
N PRO A 319 -8.21 15.75 -13.58
CA PRO A 319 -7.12 14.91 -14.04
C PRO A 319 -7.02 13.63 -13.19
N ILE A 320 -6.97 12.47 -13.86
CA ILE A 320 -6.90 11.17 -13.19
C ILE A 320 -5.63 10.41 -13.51
N GLU A 321 -5.08 9.78 -12.49
CA GLU A 321 -3.87 8.95 -12.60
C GLU A 321 -4.19 7.66 -13.38
N ARG A 322 -3.33 7.31 -14.35
CA ARG A 322 -3.61 6.26 -15.36
C ARG A 322 -3.41 4.83 -14.85
N LEU A 323 -2.45 4.61 -13.94
CA LEU A 323 -2.04 3.25 -13.56
C LEU A 323 -3.00 2.58 -12.58
N TYR A 324 -3.68 3.38 -11.75
CA TYR A 324 -4.60 2.95 -10.70
C TYR A 324 -5.99 3.54 -10.88
N VAL A 325 -6.12 4.86 -10.71
CA VAL A 325 -7.43 5.55 -10.63
C VAL A 325 -8.26 5.36 -11.90
N ALA A 326 -7.66 5.51 -13.06
CA ALA A 326 -8.34 5.34 -14.33
C ALA A 326 -8.93 3.92 -14.48
N LYS A 327 -8.21 2.88 -14.03
CA LYS A 327 -8.69 1.48 -14.09
C LYS A 327 -9.91 1.26 -13.20
N SER A 328 -9.92 1.80 -11.98
CA SER A 328 -11.07 1.68 -11.09
C SER A 328 -12.28 2.47 -11.56
N LEU A 329 -12.09 3.66 -12.13
CA LEU A 329 -13.18 4.44 -12.71
C LEU A 329 -13.73 3.80 -13.98
N TYR A 330 -12.86 3.26 -14.84
CA TYR A 330 -13.29 2.49 -16.02
C TYR A 330 -14.14 1.28 -15.61
N ALA A 331 -13.69 0.52 -14.60
CA ALA A 331 -14.45 -0.59 -14.05
C ALA A 331 -15.83 -0.16 -13.55
N LEU A 332 -15.92 0.95 -12.82
CA LEU A 332 -17.19 1.45 -12.28
C LEU A 332 -18.15 1.89 -13.38
N VAL A 333 -17.66 2.57 -14.42
CA VAL A 333 -18.48 2.96 -15.57
C VAL A 333 -19.02 1.72 -16.28
N THR A 334 -18.14 0.76 -16.58
CA THR A 334 -18.53 -0.50 -17.23
C THR A 334 -19.58 -1.24 -16.39
N LEU A 335 -19.37 -1.39 -15.09
CA LEU A 335 -20.32 -2.02 -14.19
C LEU A 335 -21.68 -1.29 -14.13
N ALA A 336 -21.66 0.03 -14.17
CA ALA A 336 -22.90 0.81 -14.22
C ALA A 336 -23.66 0.58 -15.54
N GLU A 337 -22.94 0.57 -16.67
CA GLU A 337 -23.53 0.28 -17.98
C GLU A 337 -24.05 -1.15 -18.11
N GLU A 338 -23.37 -2.12 -17.50
CA GLU A 338 -23.82 -3.52 -17.37
C GLU A 338 -25.05 -3.68 -16.44
N GLY A 339 -25.42 -2.63 -15.67
CA GLY A 339 -26.53 -2.70 -14.72
C GLY A 339 -26.21 -3.45 -13.44
N ALA A 340 -24.93 -3.56 -13.07
CA ALA A 340 -24.47 -4.26 -11.87
C ALA A 340 -24.87 -3.55 -10.56
N PHE A 341 -25.32 -2.30 -10.64
CA PHE A 341 -25.79 -1.52 -9.49
C PHE A 341 -27.31 -1.31 -9.57
N PRO A 342 -28.09 -1.76 -8.57
CA PRO A 342 -29.50 -1.46 -8.49
C PRO A 342 -29.79 0.05 -8.55
N ARG A 343 -30.98 0.44 -9.08
CA ARG A 343 -31.41 1.85 -9.05
C ARG A 343 -31.44 2.38 -7.61
N GLY A 344 -31.01 3.61 -7.41
CA GLY A 344 -30.89 4.22 -6.09
C GLY A 344 -29.53 3.93 -5.39
N THR A 345 -28.68 3.10 -5.99
CA THR A 345 -27.34 2.87 -5.44
C THR A 345 -26.49 4.14 -5.52
N THR A 346 -25.79 4.43 -4.42
CA THR A 346 -24.69 5.41 -4.40
C THR A 346 -23.36 4.68 -4.40
N VAL A 347 -22.52 4.98 -5.37
CA VAL A 347 -21.15 4.42 -5.52
C VAL A 347 -20.14 5.52 -5.22
N ALA A 348 -19.15 5.24 -4.39
CA ALA A 348 -18.02 6.12 -4.15
C ALA A 348 -16.75 5.54 -4.80
N ALA A 349 -16.11 6.32 -5.67
CA ALA A 349 -14.80 6.02 -6.21
C ALA A 349 -13.72 6.71 -5.37
N VAL A 350 -12.75 5.95 -4.84
CA VAL A 350 -11.63 6.52 -4.11
C VAL A 350 -10.53 6.95 -5.09
N ILE A 351 -10.27 8.24 -5.15
CA ILE A 351 -9.17 8.82 -5.92
C ILE A 351 -7.90 8.71 -5.09
N THR A 352 -7.17 7.63 -5.28
CA THR A 352 -6.02 7.25 -4.45
C THR A 352 -4.71 7.98 -4.78
N GLY A 353 -4.71 8.80 -5.82
CA GLY A 353 -3.58 9.60 -6.25
C GLY A 353 -3.95 10.52 -7.39
N SER A 354 -3.18 11.56 -7.61
CA SER A 354 -3.26 12.46 -8.76
C SER A 354 -2.22 12.08 -9.81
N PRO A 355 -2.40 12.47 -11.07
CA PRO A 355 -1.34 12.42 -12.06
C PRO A 355 -0.07 13.12 -11.54
N ASP A 356 1.08 12.66 -11.98
CA ASP A 356 2.33 13.38 -11.72
C ASP A 356 2.20 14.78 -12.31
N ARG A 357 2.34 15.80 -11.47
CA ARG A 357 2.52 17.15 -11.96
C ARG A 357 3.92 17.22 -12.55
N PRO A 358 4.06 17.75 -13.77
CA PRO A 358 5.36 17.94 -14.41
C PRO A 358 6.30 18.80 -13.58
#